data_b613c9b36f5abd4bbb28278c74b5fecd
#
_entry.id   b613c9b36f5abd4bbb28278c74b5fecd
#
_cell.length_a   1.000
_cell.length_b   1.000
_cell.length_c   1.000
_cell.angle_alpha   90.00
_cell.angle_beta   90.00
_cell.angle_gamma   90.00
#
_symmetry.space_group_name_H-M   'P 1'
#
loop_
_entity.id
_entity.type
_entity.pdbx_description
1 polymer ?
#
loop_
_entity_poly.entity_id
_entity_poly.type
_entity_poly.pdbx_seq_one_letter_code
_entity_poly.pdbx_strand_id
1 'polypeptide(L)'
;MNMLRNVLRWLHDRFDRNTLYATAVGRDKKVDELPSFKYYDKLYCLWNFIKHNSTSTYEKLHSVYPELIYEDAEYKQGFPAFHIIKFSDELIVELLNGCDSFFKEYCELVYKENYDEAQWNYGRYFLDIVDEQIELITNPLGLPWYI
;
A
#
# COMPACT_ATOMS: atom_id res chain seq x y z
N MET A 1 -6.04 -2.61 -15.25
CA MET A 1 -5.91 -1.38 -14.46
C MET A 1 -6.73 -1.36 -13.16
N ASN A 2 -7.94 -1.90 -13.15
CA ASN A 2 -8.78 -1.94 -11.93
C ASN A 2 -8.18 -2.80 -10.80
N MET A 3 -7.55 -3.94 -11.13
CA MET A 3 -6.96 -4.84 -10.14
C MET A 3 -5.85 -4.16 -9.32
N LEU A 4 -4.90 -3.52 -9.99
CA LEU A 4 -3.81 -2.80 -9.30
C LEU A 4 -4.35 -1.70 -8.39
N ARG A 5 -5.31 -0.91 -8.88
CA ARG A 5 -5.94 0.14 -8.07
C ARG A 5 -6.63 -0.43 -6.83
N ASN A 6 -7.29 -1.57 -6.96
CA ASN A 6 -7.96 -2.24 -5.84
C ASN A 6 -6.95 -2.78 -4.83
N VAL A 7 -5.85 -3.38 -5.28
CA VAL A 7 -4.77 -3.85 -4.38
C VAL A 7 -4.15 -2.68 -3.62
N LEU A 8 -3.82 -1.60 -4.31
CA LEU A 8 -3.24 -0.41 -3.67
C LEU A 8 -4.22 0.22 -2.67
N ARG A 9 -5.50 0.32 -3.03
CA ARG A 9 -6.55 0.83 -2.13
C ARG A 9 -6.69 -0.06 -0.91
N TRP A 10 -6.75 -1.37 -1.11
CA TRP A 10 -6.89 -2.34 -0.03
C TRP A 10 -5.71 -2.26 0.95
N LEU A 11 -4.48 -2.22 0.43
CA LEU A 11 -3.29 -2.05 1.24
C LEU A 11 -3.33 -0.73 2.03
N HIS A 12 -3.71 0.36 1.40
CA HIS A 12 -3.83 1.65 2.07
C HIS A 12 -4.89 1.65 3.17
N ASP A 13 -6.08 1.09 2.90
CA ASP A 13 -7.20 1.11 3.85
C ASP A 13 -6.96 0.18 5.04
N ARG A 14 -6.28 -0.94 4.84
CA ARG A 14 -5.91 -1.87 5.93
C ARG A 14 -4.80 -1.34 6.82
N PHE A 15 -3.95 -0.50 6.25
CA PHE A 15 -2.76 0.01 6.91
C PHE A 15 -2.82 1.52 7.06
N ASP A 16 -3.94 2.01 7.55
CA ASP A 16 -4.09 3.41 7.89
C ASP A 16 -2.94 3.88 8.78
N ARG A 17 -2.26 4.92 8.29
CA ARG A 17 -1.05 5.45 8.92
C ARG A 17 -1.27 5.83 10.38
N ASN A 18 -2.40 6.46 10.70
CA ASN A 18 -2.70 6.89 12.06
C ASN A 18 -2.87 5.70 13.01
N THR A 19 -3.54 4.63 12.54
CA THR A 19 -3.72 3.40 13.31
C THR A 19 -2.39 2.70 13.55
N LEU A 20 -1.52 2.59 12.54
CA LEU A 20 -0.19 2.01 12.68
C LEU A 20 0.64 2.75 13.74
N TYR A 21 0.68 4.09 13.65
CA TYR A 21 1.43 4.90 14.61
C TYR A 21 0.83 4.82 16.02
N ALA A 22 -0.49 4.90 16.16
CA ALA A 22 -1.17 4.81 17.45
C ALA A 22 -0.92 3.46 18.14
N THR A 23 -0.96 2.36 17.38
CA THR A 23 -0.72 1.01 17.92
C THR A 23 0.74 0.81 18.35
N ALA A 24 1.68 1.51 17.71
CA ALA A 24 3.10 1.43 18.02
C ALA A 24 3.56 2.37 19.15
N VAL A 25 2.66 3.19 19.70
CA VAL A 25 3.00 4.10 20.82
C VAL A 25 3.56 3.32 22.01
N GLY A 26 4.68 3.81 22.56
CA GLY A 26 5.36 3.19 23.71
C GLY A 26 6.27 2.00 23.37
N ARG A 27 6.49 1.72 22.08
CA ARG A 27 7.45 0.72 21.62
C ARG A 27 8.87 1.32 21.51
N ASP A 28 9.88 0.43 21.50
CA ASP A 28 11.31 0.81 21.48
C ASP A 28 11.72 1.59 20.22
N LYS A 29 11.02 1.35 19.10
CA LYS A 29 11.27 2.01 17.83
C LYS A 29 10.00 2.70 17.33
N LYS A 30 10.20 3.75 16.55
CA LYS A 30 9.10 4.36 15.80
C LYS A 30 8.83 3.57 14.51
N VAL A 31 7.61 3.65 14.01
CA VAL A 31 7.20 2.96 12.78
C VAL A 31 8.05 3.40 11.58
N ASP A 32 8.38 4.68 11.49
CA ASP A 32 9.20 5.26 10.42
C ASP A 32 10.71 4.95 10.53
N GLU A 33 11.14 4.36 11.63
CA GLU A 33 12.51 3.86 11.82
C GLU A 33 12.67 2.40 11.35
N LEU A 34 11.59 1.72 10.97
CA LEU A 34 11.66 0.35 10.46
C LEU A 34 12.34 0.32 9.08
N PRO A 35 13.28 -0.62 8.83
CA PRO A 35 14.04 -0.67 7.58
C PRO A 35 13.18 -0.69 6.32
N SER A 36 12.05 -1.39 6.35
CA SER A 36 11.13 -1.52 5.22
C SER A 36 10.03 -0.46 5.16
N PHE A 37 10.03 0.52 6.08
CA PHE A 37 9.03 1.60 6.09
C PHE A 37 8.98 2.36 4.76
N LYS A 38 10.10 2.53 4.07
CA LYS A 38 10.18 3.21 2.77
C LYS A 38 9.22 2.64 1.71
N TYR A 39 8.96 1.34 1.74
CA TYR A 39 8.04 0.70 0.79
C TYR A 39 6.58 1.04 1.11
N TYR A 40 6.24 1.06 2.38
CA TYR A 40 4.94 1.52 2.83
C TYR A 40 4.73 3.01 2.51
N ASP A 41 5.71 3.86 2.77
CA ASP A 41 5.65 5.30 2.48
C ASP A 41 5.55 5.57 0.96
N LYS A 42 6.30 4.82 0.15
CA LYS A 42 6.20 4.85 -1.33
C LYS A 42 4.79 4.51 -1.79
N LEU A 43 4.22 3.42 -1.29
CA LEU A 43 2.84 3.03 -1.57
C LEU A 43 1.85 4.13 -1.14
N TYR A 44 2.04 4.69 0.05
CA TYR A 44 1.18 5.72 0.60
C TYR A 44 1.19 6.99 -0.26
N CYS A 45 2.37 7.48 -0.65
CA CYS A 45 2.51 8.65 -1.52
C CYS A 45 1.90 8.40 -2.91
N LEU A 46 2.17 7.23 -3.48
CA LEU A 46 1.63 6.82 -4.78
C LEU A 46 0.10 6.75 -4.76
N TRP A 47 -0.46 6.08 -3.75
CA TRP A 47 -1.90 5.95 -3.61
C TRP A 47 -2.60 7.28 -3.37
N ASN A 48 -2.04 8.15 -2.53
CA ASN A 48 -2.59 9.48 -2.29
C ASN A 48 -2.64 10.31 -3.58
N PHE A 49 -1.59 10.24 -4.41
CA PHE A 49 -1.62 10.92 -5.71
C PHE A 49 -2.69 10.34 -6.64
N ILE A 50 -2.81 9.01 -6.73
CA ILE A 50 -3.85 8.35 -7.54
C ILE A 50 -5.26 8.73 -7.08
N LYS A 51 -5.47 8.76 -5.77
CA LYS A 51 -6.77 9.02 -5.15
C LYS A 51 -7.21 10.48 -5.26
N HIS A 52 -6.31 11.41 -4.95
CA HIS A 52 -6.64 12.83 -4.85
C HIS A 52 -6.31 13.61 -6.11
N ASN A 53 -5.32 13.18 -6.87
CA ASN A 53 -4.87 13.81 -8.12
C ASN A 53 -4.77 15.34 -8.00
N SER A 54 -4.09 15.80 -6.96
CA SER A 54 -3.89 17.23 -6.66
C SER A 54 -2.45 17.65 -6.85
N THR A 55 -2.21 18.95 -7.03
CA THR A 55 -0.86 19.52 -7.12
C THR A 55 -0.02 19.13 -5.91
N SER A 56 -0.57 19.22 -4.70
CA SER A 56 0.16 18.91 -3.47
C SER A 56 0.56 17.44 -3.37
N THR A 57 -0.30 16.51 -3.79
CA THR A 57 0.02 15.07 -3.78
C THR A 57 1.01 14.71 -4.89
N TYR A 58 0.95 15.38 -6.04
CA TYR A 58 1.95 15.26 -7.09
C TYR A 58 3.32 15.76 -6.63
N GLU A 59 3.39 16.99 -6.09
CA GLU A 59 4.63 17.57 -5.58
C GLU A 59 5.27 16.70 -4.49
N LYS A 60 4.47 16.14 -3.59
CA LYS A 60 4.94 15.22 -2.57
C LYS A 60 5.55 13.96 -3.21
N LEU A 61 4.85 13.32 -4.14
CA LEU A 61 5.35 12.14 -4.84
C LEU A 61 6.62 12.45 -5.63
N HIS A 62 6.62 13.53 -6.40
CA HIS A 62 7.76 13.96 -7.21
C HIS A 62 9.00 14.30 -6.37
N SER A 63 8.83 14.92 -5.20
CA SER A 63 9.94 15.29 -4.33
C SER A 63 10.59 14.11 -3.62
N VAL A 64 9.81 13.08 -3.29
CA VAL A 64 10.27 11.94 -2.49
C VAL A 64 10.63 10.73 -3.36
N TYR A 65 9.84 10.47 -4.40
CA TYR A 65 9.97 9.32 -5.29
C TYR A 65 9.91 9.74 -6.77
N PRO A 66 10.84 10.59 -7.24
CA PRO A 66 10.83 11.09 -8.62
C PRO A 66 10.94 9.96 -9.65
N GLU A 67 11.54 8.83 -9.29
CA GLU A 67 11.67 7.67 -10.16
C GLU A 67 10.33 7.04 -10.58
N LEU A 68 9.26 7.34 -9.85
CA LEU A 68 7.91 6.85 -10.17
C LEU A 68 7.19 7.68 -11.24
N ILE A 69 7.77 8.79 -11.66
CA ILE A 69 7.16 9.74 -12.59
C ILE A 69 7.96 9.74 -13.89
N TYR A 70 7.28 9.78 -15.04
CA TYR A 70 7.95 9.95 -16.31
C TYR A 70 8.68 11.31 -16.36
N GLU A 71 9.93 11.32 -16.83
CA GLU A 71 10.79 12.51 -16.85
C GLU A 71 10.23 13.66 -17.69
N ASP A 72 9.49 13.33 -18.74
CA ASP A 72 8.83 14.25 -19.66
C ASP A 72 7.38 14.57 -19.27
N ALA A 73 6.90 14.02 -18.13
CA ALA A 73 5.54 14.25 -17.68
C ALA A 73 5.38 15.64 -17.10
N GLU A 74 4.51 16.44 -17.71
CA GLU A 74 4.02 17.67 -17.13
C GLU A 74 2.71 17.42 -16.38
N TYR A 75 2.73 17.66 -15.08
CA TYR A 75 1.52 17.58 -14.29
C TYR A 75 0.60 18.76 -14.57
N LYS A 76 -0.65 18.44 -14.93
CA LYS A 76 -1.75 19.40 -14.97
C LYS A 76 -2.90 18.85 -14.15
N GLN A 77 -3.50 19.67 -13.31
CA GLN A 77 -4.66 19.28 -12.53
C GLN A 77 -5.79 18.77 -13.45
N GLY A 78 -6.31 17.59 -13.13
CA GLY A 78 -7.31 16.90 -13.95
C GLY A 78 -6.74 15.90 -14.96
N PHE A 79 -5.41 15.85 -15.15
CA PHE A 79 -4.79 14.77 -15.91
C PHE A 79 -4.88 13.45 -15.15
N PRO A 80 -5.19 12.33 -15.82
CA PRO A 80 -5.20 11.02 -15.17
C PRO A 80 -3.83 10.70 -14.57
N ALA A 81 -3.77 10.43 -13.26
CA ALA A 81 -2.53 10.10 -12.56
C ALA A 81 -1.79 8.91 -13.21
N PHE A 82 -2.53 7.96 -13.76
CA PHE A 82 -1.99 6.79 -14.46
C PHE A 82 -1.18 7.12 -15.73
N HIS A 83 -1.33 8.30 -16.31
CA HIS A 83 -0.52 8.74 -17.46
C HIS A 83 0.82 9.35 -17.05
N ILE A 84 0.96 9.69 -15.78
CA ILE A 84 2.15 10.35 -15.23
C ILE A 84 3.06 9.35 -14.54
N ILE A 85 2.47 8.31 -13.93
CA ILE A 85 3.18 7.31 -13.14
C ILE A 85 3.76 6.22 -14.04
N LYS A 86 5.01 5.87 -13.82
CA LYS A 86 5.69 4.72 -14.42
C LYS A 86 5.22 3.43 -13.75
N PHE A 87 4.11 2.87 -14.20
CA PHE A 87 3.69 1.55 -13.76
C PHE A 87 4.49 0.46 -14.49
N SER A 88 5.01 -0.49 -13.72
CA SER A 88 5.68 -1.68 -14.22
C SER A 88 5.40 -2.87 -13.32
N ASP A 89 5.59 -4.08 -13.84
CA ASP A 89 5.46 -5.29 -13.04
C ASP A 89 6.51 -5.31 -11.92
N GLU A 90 7.71 -4.79 -12.19
CA GLU A 90 8.79 -4.66 -11.21
C GLU A 90 8.39 -3.76 -10.03
N LEU A 91 7.72 -2.64 -10.30
CA LEU A 91 7.21 -1.75 -9.24
C LEU A 91 6.17 -2.46 -8.37
N ILE A 92 5.28 -3.23 -8.99
CA ILE A 92 4.26 -3.99 -8.26
C ILE A 92 4.91 -5.03 -7.35
N VAL A 93 5.85 -5.78 -7.88
CA VAL A 93 6.61 -6.80 -7.11
C VAL A 93 7.41 -6.15 -5.98
N GLU A 94 8.06 -5.01 -6.25
CA GLU A 94 8.78 -4.24 -5.23
C GLU A 94 7.86 -3.81 -4.08
N LEU A 95 6.70 -3.23 -4.40
CA LEU A 95 5.75 -2.77 -3.40
C LEU A 95 5.15 -3.93 -2.60
N LEU A 96 4.77 -5.03 -3.25
CA LEU A 96 4.23 -6.21 -2.56
C LEU A 96 5.25 -6.81 -1.61
N ASN A 97 6.47 -7.07 -2.07
CA ASN A 97 7.53 -7.64 -1.24
C ASN A 97 7.98 -6.68 -0.14
N GLY A 98 8.06 -5.40 -0.45
CA GLY A 98 8.46 -4.37 0.51
C GLY A 98 7.41 -4.17 1.60
N CYS A 99 6.14 -4.14 1.25
CA CYS A 99 5.04 -4.08 2.23
C CYS A 99 4.96 -5.35 3.08
N ASP A 100 5.20 -6.53 2.49
CA ASP A 100 5.32 -7.79 3.22
C ASP A 100 6.42 -7.72 4.29
N SER A 101 7.59 -7.24 3.92
CA SER A 101 8.70 -7.05 4.86
C SER A 101 8.37 -6.01 5.94
N PHE A 102 7.73 -4.90 5.55
CA PHE A 102 7.29 -3.87 6.49
C PHE A 102 6.28 -4.43 7.50
N PHE A 103 5.37 -5.27 7.06
CA PHE A 103 4.40 -5.89 7.97
C PHE A 103 5.04 -6.84 8.97
N LYS A 104 6.00 -7.63 8.54
CA LYS A 104 6.77 -8.49 9.45
C LYS A 104 7.48 -7.67 10.51
N GLU A 105 8.19 -6.63 10.10
CA GLU A 105 8.87 -5.71 11.02
C GLU A 105 7.90 -5.00 11.96
N TYR A 106 6.77 -4.56 11.44
CA TYR A 106 5.73 -3.90 12.24
C TYR A 106 5.10 -4.87 13.26
N CYS A 107 4.78 -6.10 12.85
CA CYS A 107 4.25 -7.11 13.76
C CYS A 107 5.26 -7.46 14.87
N GLU A 108 6.54 -7.59 14.53
CA GLU A 108 7.60 -7.79 15.53
C GLU A 108 7.69 -6.61 16.51
N LEU A 109 7.53 -5.38 16.03
CA LEU A 109 7.53 -4.19 16.86
C LEU A 109 6.37 -4.17 17.85
N VAL A 110 5.16 -4.49 17.37
CA VAL A 110 3.90 -4.37 18.13
C VAL A 110 3.67 -5.58 19.04
N TYR A 111 4.00 -6.78 18.58
CA TYR A 111 3.75 -8.05 19.25
C TYR A 111 5.03 -8.72 19.74
N LYS A 112 5.99 -7.94 20.23
CA LYS A 112 7.30 -8.42 20.68
C LYS A 112 7.27 -9.65 21.60
N GLU A 113 6.20 -9.78 22.40
CA GLU A 113 6.00 -10.89 23.35
C GLU A 113 5.08 -12.00 22.79
N ASN A 114 4.40 -11.77 21.64
CA ASN A 114 3.44 -12.68 21.03
C ASN A 114 3.73 -12.86 19.55
N TYR A 115 4.96 -13.20 19.20
CA TYR A 115 5.42 -13.35 17.83
C TYR A 115 4.59 -14.36 17.01
N ASP A 116 4.21 -15.48 17.62
CA ASP A 116 3.40 -16.51 16.97
C ASP A 116 2.00 -15.99 16.59
N GLU A 117 1.41 -15.16 17.46
CA GLU A 117 0.13 -14.50 17.17
C GLU A 117 0.27 -13.47 16.05
N ALA A 118 1.36 -12.72 16.02
CA ALA A 118 1.68 -11.78 14.95
C ALA A 118 1.85 -12.49 13.60
N GLN A 119 2.55 -13.61 13.57
CA GLN A 119 2.71 -14.45 12.37
C GLN A 119 1.37 -14.98 11.86
N TRP A 120 0.50 -15.44 12.76
CA TRP A 120 -0.83 -15.90 12.43
C TRP A 120 -1.68 -14.76 11.83
N ASN A 121 -1.73 -13.61 12.44
CA ASN A 121 -2.46 -12.44 11.96
C ASN A 121 -1.94 -11.96 10.62
N TYR A 122 -0.62 -11.95 10.41
CA TYR A 122 0.00 -11.61 9.14
C TYR A 122 -0.43 -12.58 8.03
N GLY A 123 -0.35 -13.90 8.26
CA GLY A 123 -0.78 -14.90 7.29
C GLY A 123 -2.27 -14.77 6.94
N ARG A 124 -3.12 -14.44 7.91
CA ARG A 124 -4.53 -14.20 7.69
C ARG A 124 -4.78 -12.98 6.81
N TYR A 125 -4.08 -11.88 7.03
CA TYR A 125 -4.18 -10.71 6.17
C TYR A 125 -3.81 -11.01 4.71
N PHE A 126 -2.77 -11.79 4.51
CA PHE A 126 -2.37 -12.20 3.17
C PHE A 126 -3.45 -13.07 2.49
N LEU A 127 -4.05 -13.99 3.21
CA LEU A 127 -5.16 -14.81 2.70
C LEU A 127 -6.38 -13.96 2.37
N ASP A 128 -6.73 -12.98 3.19
CA ASP A 128 -7.84 -12.06 2.93
C ASP A 128 -7.63 -11.29 1.62
N ILE A 129 -6.38 -10.86 1.32
CA ILE A 129 -6.06 -10.22 0.03
C ILE A 129 -6.32 -11.17 -1.14
N VAL A 130 -5.84 -12.39 -1.03
CA VAL A 130 -5.99 -13.41 -2.09
C VAL A 130 -7.47 -13.71 -2.32
N ASP A 131 -8.23 -13.89 -1.26
CA ASP A 131 -9.66 -14.17 -1.33
C ASP A 131 -10.43 -13.02 -1.97
N GLU A 132 -10.17 -11.77 -1.58
CA GLU A 132 -10.78 -10.60 -2.21
C GLU A 132 -10.42 -10.49 -3.70
N GLN A 133 -9.19 -10.82 -4.10
CA GLN A 133 -8.79 -10.81 -5.51
C GLN A 133 -9.48 -11.92 -6.30
N ILE A 134 -9.61 -13.10 -5.73
CA ILE A 134 -10.36 -14.21 -6.35
C ILE A 134 -11.83 -13.81 -6.52
N GLU A 135 -12.44 -13.21 -5.51
CA GLU A 135 -13.83 -12.75 -5.58
C GLU A 135 -14.03 -11.71 -6.68
N LEU A 136 -13.14 -10.71 -6.79
CA LEU A 136 -13.20 -9.70 -7.84
C LEU A 136 -13.08 -10.29 -9.27
N ILE A 137 -12.31 -11.36 -9.43
CA ILE A 137 -12.14 -12.04 -10.72
C ILE A 137 -13.35 -12.91 -11.04
N THR A 138 -13.86 -13.63 -10.05
CA THR A 138 -14.93 -14.64 -10.23
C THR A 138 -16.33 -14.03 -10.14
N ASN A 139 -16.49 -12.93 -9.42
CA ASN A 139 -17.76 -12.21 -9.25
C ASN A 139 -17.60 -10.69 -9.39
N PRO A 140 -17.22 -10.18 -10.57
CA PRO A 140 -16.92 -8.76 -10.76
C PRO A 140 -18.12 -7.83 -10.54
N LEU A 141 -19.35 -8.35 -10.59
CA LEU A 141 -20.57 -7.60 -10.37
C LEU A 141 -21.04 -7.62 -8.91
N GLY A 142 -20.38 -8.39 -8.03
CA GLY A 142 -20.78 -8.52 -6.62
C GLY A 142 -22.15 -9.16 -6.40
N LEU A 143 -22.59 -10.00 -7.34
CA LEU A 143 -23.88 -10.66 -7.23
C LEU A 143 -23.82 -11.81 -6.22
N PRO A 144 -24.91 -12.07 -5.48
CA PRO A 144 -24.97 -13.21 -4.57
C PRO A 144 -24.77 -14.55 -5.30
N TRP A 145 -23.95 -15.43 -4.72
CA TRP A 145 -23.62 -16.74 -5.32
C TRP A 145 -24.79 -17.74 -5.39
N TYR A 146 -25.92 -17.44 -4.74
CA TYR A 146 -27.08 -18.32 -4.60
C TYR A 146 -28.34 -17.80 -5.32
N ILE A 147 -28.12 -17.17 -6.44
CA ILE A 147 -29.25 -16.86 -7.32
C ILE A 147 -29.53 -18.02 -8.28
#